data_d1e147f0e0fe8c8e0ba7c32c326d7829
#
_entry.id   d1e147f0e0fe8c8e0ba7c32c326d7829
#
_cell.length_a   1.000
_cell.length_b   1.000
_cell.length_c   1.000
_cell.angle_alpha   90.00
_cell.angle_beta   90.00
_cell.angle_gamma   90.00
#
_symmetry.space_group_name_H-M   'P 1'
#
loop_
_entity.id
_entity.type
_entity.pdbx_description
1 polymer ?
#
loop_
_entity_poly.entity_id
_entity_poly.type
_entity_poly.pdbx_seq_one_letter_code
_entity_poly.pdbx_strand_id
1 'polypeptide(L)'
;MARTYEETIYDATVDAVNDALAQPVLPSPDEIKGNILDNSRNAVTMYNSIAQQGAKWKVPMELETYQIAYIMLHVHYIALIETTESEDDADCSLLGVYMEDGEDEGIYTTKDSEVRRIARLYKRRITYKEFQEMMYIMREEAPRVKRCSERNLIAVNNGIFDFDTKTLMPFTPDKVFTSKSRVDYNPNAKNVVIHNDEDGTDWDVESWMNTLSDDKGVVTILWQILGAIIRPNVSWNKACFMYSESGNNGKGTLCALMRQLVGEGRYASIPLKDFGKDFMLEPLIRATSVIVDENDVGTYIDKAANLKAVITGDTIQVNRKFKQPISFKFKGFMVQCLNEMPRVKDKSDSFYRRQLFIPFTKCFTGAERKYIKDDYLKRKEVVEYVMYKVLNMNYYEFDVPEVCKTALEEYKEFNDPVRQFMAEIMPELQWDFVPFTFLYDLYKEWYKKYVGKQEVKSLQVFIKDVLNLLKDYPDWDCPDSKKAVRPKNMMDKPEWLIDEYKLEDWYSTTYKGNDLKKSVVRR
;
A
#
# COMPACT_ATOMS: atom_id res chain seq x y z
N MET A 1 -3.72 -15.93 54.58
CA MET A 1 -2.30 -15.98 54.24
C MET A 1 -1.71 -14.59 54.48
N ALA A 2 -0.47 -14.49 54.98
CA ALA A 2 0.17 -13.17 55.08
C ALA A 2 0.42 -12.65 53.66
N ARG A 3 0.10 -11.37 53.38
CA ARG A 3 0.38 -10.74 52.07
C ARG A 3 1.87 -10.75 51.79
N THR A 4 2.25 -10.96 50.55
CA THR A 4 3.65 -10.86 50.09
C THR A 4 4.04 -9.38 49.91
N TYR A 5 5.34 -9.10 49.75
CA TYR A 5 5.83 -7.78 49.41
C TYR A 5 5.21 -7.29 48.09
N GLU A 6 5.21 -8.13 47.09
CA GLU A 6 4.69 -7.83 45.76
C GLU A 6 3.21 -7.49 45.76
N GLU A 7 2.36 -8.29 46.46
CA GLU A 7 0.94 -8.00 46.61
C GLU A 7 0.70 -6.67 47.33
N THR A 8 1.50 -6.36 48.35
CA THR A 8 1.36 -5.11 49.13
C THR A 8 1.72 -3.88 48.30
N ILE A 9 2.79 -3.94 47.52
CA ILE A 9 3.18 -2.84 46.61
C ILE A 9 2.21 -2.72 45.44
N TYR A 10 1.67 -3.83 44.95
CA TYR A 10 0.66 -3.82 43.90
C TYR A 10 -0.61 -3.10 44.35
N ASP A 11 -1.16 -3.48 45.50
CA ASP A 11 -2.35 -2.83 46.06
C ASP A 11 -2.13 -1.32 46.28
N ALA A 12 -0.97 -0.93 46.85
CA ALA A 12 -0.62 0.47 47.05
C ALA A 12 -0.52 1.25 45.73
N THR A 13 -0.11 0.58 44.64
CA THR A 13 -0.05 1.16 43.29
C THR A 13 -1.45 1.35 42.73
N VAL A 14 -2.28 0.32 42.81
CA VAL A 14 -3.69 0.34 42.37
C VAL A 14 -4.46 1.49 43.03
N ASP A 15 -4.34 1.60 44.36
CA ASP A 15 -5.02 2.65 45.16
C ASP A 15 -4.58 4.05 44.68
N ALA A 16 -3.26 4.29 44.56
CA ALA A 16 -2.75 5.59 44.15
C ALA A 16 -3.12 5.98 42.71
N VAL A 17 -3.16 5.01 41.79
CA VAL A 17 -3.58 5.25 40.40
C VAL A 17 -5.08 5.52 40.33
N ASN A 18 -5.91 4.76 41.08
CA ASN A 18 -7.35 5.00 41.14
C ASN A 18 -7.67 6.39 41.72
N ASP A 19 -6.95 6.80 42.78
CA ASP A 19 -7.07 8.14 43.35
C ASP A 19 -6.69 9.24 42.37
N ALA A 20 -5.67 9.01 41.53
CA ALA A 20 -5.27 9.93 40.49
C ALA A 20 -6.33 10.04 39.37
N LEU A 21 -6.89 8.91 38.94
CA LEU A 21 -7.94 8.86 37.91
C LEU A 21 -9.28 9.42 38.36
N ALA A 22 -9.56 9.42 39.68
CA ALA A 22 -10.78 9.99 40.26
C ALA A 22 -10.75 11.54 40.31
N GLN A 23 -9.62 12.18 40.08
CA GLN A 23 -9.50 13.64 40.08
C GLN A 23 -10.09 14.27 38.82
N PRO A 24 -10.72 15.46 38.92
CA PRO A 24 -11.28 16.16 37.74
C PRO A 24 -10.24 16.49 36.67
N VAL A 25 -8.97 16.65 37.05
CA VAL A 25 -7.81 16.87 36.20
C VAL A 25 -6.75 15.86 36.59
N LEU A 26 -6.26 15.12 35.64
CA LEU A 26 -5.21 14.11 35.87
C LEU A 26 -3.96 14.79 36.45
N PRO A 27 -3.41 14.31 37.59
CA PRO A 27 -2.18 14.85 38.16
C PRO A 27 -0.99 14.68 37.23
N SER A 28 0.01 15.51 37.42
CA SER A 28 1.26 15.41 36.65
C SER A 28 1.97 14.07 36.90
N PRO A 29 2.79 13.58 35.93
CA PRO A 29 3.55 12.34 36.10
C PRO A 29 4.40 12.29 37.37
N ASP A 30 4.98 13.43 37.79
CA ASP A 30 5.78 13.51 39.02
C ASP A 30 4.88 13.38 40.29
N GLU A 31 3.67 13.93 40.29
CA GLU A 31 2.69 13.78 41.39
C GLU A 31 2.19 12.33 41.46
N ILE A 32 1.81 11.72 40.34
CA ILE A 32 1.40 10.30 40.29
C ILE A 32 2.52 9.41 40.83
N LYS A 33 3.74 9.61 40.36
CA LYS A 33 4.92 8.88 40.86
C LYS A 33 5.15 9.07 42.34
N GLY A 34 5.03 10.31 42.85
CA GLY A 34 5.17 10.66 44.26
C GLY A 34 4.15 9.91 45.13
N ASN A 35 2.89 9.99 44.75
CA ASN A 35 1.78 9.34 45.47
C ASN A 35 1.97 7.81 45.51
N ILE A 36 2.34 7.17 44.40
CA ILE A 36 2.59 5.72 44.37
C ILE A 36 3.77 5.34 45.29
N LEU A 37 4.85 6.11 45.27
CA LEU A 37 6.00 5.84 46.15
C LEU A 37 5.65 6.03 47.60
N ASP A 38 4.91 7.06 47.96
CA ASP A 38 4.51 7.34 49.33
C ASP A 38 3.54 6.28 49.87
N ASN A 39 2.55 5.87 49.07
CA ASN A 39 1.64 4.76 49.44
C ASN A 39 2.43 3.46 49.61
N SER A 40 3.35 3.15 48.72
CA SER A 40 4.18 1.95 48.79
C SER A 40 5.12 1.96 50.01
N ARG A 41 5.73 3.11 50.33
CA ARG A 41 6.59 3.29 51.52
C ARG A 41 5.78 3.16 52.80
N ASN A 42 4.59 3.76 52.88
CA ASN A 42 3.70 3.67 54.02
C ASN A 42 3.28 2.21 54.26
N ALA A 43 2.87 1.49 53.24
CA ALA A 43 2.48 0.08 53.33
C ALA A 43 3.63 -0.81 53.82
N VAL A 44 4.85 -0.63 53.28
CA VAL A 44 6.04 -1.36 53.71
C VAL A 44 6.44 -0.99 55.14
N THR A 45 6.38 0.29 55.50
CA THR A 45 6.69 0.76 56.84
C THR A 45 5.71 0.18 57.87
N MET A 46 4.42 0.13 57.55
CA MET A 46 3.39 -0.48 58.39
C MET A 46 3.66 -1.97 58.60
N TYR A 47 3.96 -2.73 57.53
CA TYR A 47 4.34 -4.13 57.66
C TYR A 47 5.58 -4.30 58.54
N ASN A 48 6.63 -3.51 58.30
CA ASN A 48 7.91 -3.58 59.02
C ASN A 48 7.78 -3.25 60.51
N SER A 49 6.72 -2.52 60.92
CA SER A 49 6.44 -2.21 62.32
C SER A 49 6.00 -3.42 63.14
N ILE A 50 5.42 -4.42 62.48
CA ILE A 50 4.91 -5.64 63.13
C ILE A 50 5.75 -6.89 62.79
N ALA A 51 6.62 -6.82 61.82
CA ALA A 51 7.46 -7.94 61.33
C ALA A 51 8.63 -8.24 62.27
N GLN A 52 9.00 -9.52 62.43
CA GLN A 52 10.20 -9.93 63.16
C GLN A 52 11.49 -9.44 62.48
N GLN A 53 12.58 -9.28 63.23
CA GLN A 53 13.82 -8.65 62.76
C GLN A 53 14.51 -9.41 61.63
N GLY A 54 14.15 -10.38 61.05
CA GLY A 54 14.68 -11.04 59.84
C GLY A 54 13.71 -11.06 58.65
N ALA A 55 12.48 -10.59 58.86
CA ALA A 55 11.40 -10.61 57.89
C ALA A 55 11.01 -9.23 57.38
N LYS A 56 11.81 -8.20 57.68
CA LYS A 56 11.56 -6.80 57.24
C LYS A 56 11.83 -6.64 55.75
N TRP A 57 10.94 -5.92 55.07
CA TRP A 57 11.10 -5.59 53.67
C TRP A 57 11.89 -4.31 53.46
N LYS A 58 12.56 -4.24 52.28
CA LYS A 58 13.26 -3.02 51.86
C LYS A 58 12.24 -1.95 51.44
N VAL A 59 12.40 -0.75 51.96
CA VAL A 59 11.53 0.39 51.57
C VAL A 59 11.88 0.81 50.16
N PRO A 60 10.89 0.93 49.22
CA PRO A 60 11.13 1.29 47.85
C PRO A 60 11.60 2.75 47.70
N MET A 61 12.66 2.95 46.92
CA MET A 61 13.22 4.28 46.63
C MET A 61 12.83 4.78 45.25
N GLU A 62 12.54 3.86 44.32
CA GLU A 62 12.11 4.13 42.96
C GLU A 62 10.96 3.19 42.60
N LEU A 63 10.20 3.55 41.56
CA LEU A 63 9.16 2.66 41.04
C LEU A 63 9.78 1.39 40.46
N GLU A 64 9.14 0.26 40.71
CA GLU A 64 9.45 -1.02 40.11
C GLU A 64 8.87 -1.12 38.69
N THR A 65 9.40 -2.03 37.88
CA THR A 65 9.03 -2.16 36.46
C THR A 65 7.53 -2.40 36.26
N TYR A 66 6.93 -3.26 37.08
CA TYR A 66 5.49 -3.56 36.99
C TYR A 66 4.61 -2.37 37.39
N GLN A 67 5.06 -1.52 38.37
CA GLN A 67 4.35 -0.28 38.74
C GLN A 67 4.28 0.68 37.54
N ILE A 68 5.39 0.79 36.79
CA ILE A 68 5.45 1.60 35.58
C ILE A 68 4.53 1.01 34.50
N ALA A 69 4.55 -0.32 34.31
CA ALA A 69 3.65 -1.00 33.39
C ALA A 69 2.17 -0.72 33.77
N TYR A 70 1.83 -0.79 35.05
CA TYR A 70 0.49 -0.51 35.56
C TYR A 70 0.06 0.95 35.28
N ILE A 71 0.94 1.92 35.54
CA ILE A 71 0.69 3.33 35.19
C ILE A 71 0.44 3.47 33.69
N MET A 72 1.31 2.87 32.86
CA MET A 72 1.18 2.95 31.41
C MET A 72 -0.16 2.39 30.92
N LEU A 73 -0.61 1.27 31.50
CA LEU A 73 -1.88 0.62 31.12
C LEU A 73 -3.12 1.41 31.51
N HIS A 74 -3.09 2.09 32.67
CA HIS A 74 -4.30 2.69 33.26
C HIS A 74 -4.35 4.21 33.14
N VAL A 75 -3.20 4.89 33.07
CA VAL A 75 -3.11 6.35 32.92
C VAL A 75 -2.96 6.76 31.47
N HIS A 76 -2.22 5.95 30.68
CA HIS A 76 -2.06 6.18 29.25
C HIS A 76 -2.84 5.12 28.48
N TYR A 77 -3.50 5.51 27.40
CA TYR A 77 -4.31 4.58 26.58
C TYR A 77 -3.41 3.60 25.83
N ILE A 78 -2.93 2.55 26.53
CA ILE A 78 -2.15 1.46 25.93
C ILE A 78 -3.12 0.39 25.42
N ALA A 79 -2.89 -0.12 24.21
CA ALA A 79 -3.70 -1.18 23.63
C ALA A 79 -2.86 -2.12 22.76
N LEU A 80 -3.29 -3.37 22.68
CA LEU A 80 -2.85 -4.33 21.68
C LEU A 80 -3.72 -4.19 20.43
N ILE A 81 -3.13 -3.63 19.39
CA ILE A 81 -3.81 -3.35 18.13
C ILE A 81 -3.71 -4.57 17.24
N GLU A 82 -4.84 -5.17 16.91
CA GLU A 82 -4.92 -6.33 16.01
C GLU A 82 -4.50 -5.96 14.59
N THR A 83 -3.64 -6.79 13.99
CA THR A 83 -3.12 -6.58 12.63
C THR A 83 -3.89 -7.36 11.57
N THR A 84 -4.65 -8.36 12.02
CA THR A 84 -5.52 -9.23 11.19
C THR A 84 -6.87 -9.43 11.89
N GLU A 85 -7.81 -10.08 11.22
CA GLU A 85 -9.13 -10.40 11.78
C GLU A 85 -9.17 -11.74 12.53
N SER A 86 -8.07 -12.51 12.56
CA SER A 86 -7.99 -13.76 13.31
C SER A 86 -7.66 -13.48 14.77
N GLU A 87 -8.54 -13.92 15.67
CA GLU A 87 -8.48 -13.66 17.11
C GLU A 87 -7.34 -14.40 17.85
N ASP A 88 -6.68 -15.36 17.22
CA ASP A 88 -5.83 -16.35 17.93
C ASP A 88 -4.35 -15.97 18.04
N ASP A 89 -3.89 -14.86 17.48
CA ASP A 89 -2.46 -14.56 17.41
C ASP A 89 -2.08 -13.29 18.18
N ALA A 90 -1.98 -13.44 19.51
CA ALA A 90 -1.54 -12.36 20.42
C ALA A 90 -0.12 -11.85 20.09
N ASP A 91 0.74 -12.75 19.58
CA ASP A 91 2.12 -12.42 19.23
C ASP A 91 2.21 -11.56 17.96
N CYS A 92 1.17 -11.57 17.14
CA CYS A 92 1.06 -10.77 15.92
C CYS A 92 0.50 -9.36 16.15
N SER A 93 -0.03 -9.04 17.32
CA SER A 93 -0.61 -7.72 17.64
C SER A 93 0.48 -6.67 17.90
N LEU A 94 0.18 -5.41 17.56
CA LEU A 94 1.08 -4.28 17.79
C LEU A 94 0.71 -3.58 19.11
N LEU A 95 1.65 -3.48 20.06
CA LEU A 95 1.45 -2.64 21.22
C LEU A 95 1.51 -1.17 20.78
N GLY A 96 0.46 -0.42 21.04
CA GLY A 96 0.33 0.99 20.74
C GLY A 96 -0.03 1.82 21.96
N VAL A 97 0.39 3.08 21.95
CA VAL A 97 -0.03 4.10 22.92
C VAL A 97 -0.71 5.24 22.18
N TYR A 98 -1.87 5.66 22.67
CA TYR A 98 -2.57 6.82 22.14
C TYR A 98 -1.81 8.09 22.51
N MET A 99 -1.62 8.97 21.53
CA MET A 99 -0.88 10.22 21.73
C MET A 99 -1.87 11.37 21.94
N GLU A 100 -1.74 12.01 23.08
CA GLU A 100 -2.56 13.18 23.45
C GLU A 100 -1.89 14.49 23.06
N ASP A 101 -0.62 14.44 22.66
CA ASP A 101 0.18 15.59 22.22
C ASP A 101 1.16 15.26 21.11
N GLY A 102 1.74 16.28 20.52
CA GLY A 102 2.84 16.17 19.54
C GLY A 102 2.36 15.82 18.14
N GLU A 103 3.31 15.39 17.32
CA GLU A 103 3.04 15.12 15.89
C GLU A 103 2.02 13.98 15.67
N ASP A 104 1.97 13.03 16.57
CA ASP A 104 1.10 11.86 16.50
C ASP A 104 -0.16 12.01 17.36
N GLU A 105 -0.46 13.25 17.84
CA GLU A 105 -1.70 13.55 18.58
C GLU A 105 -2.94 12.97 17.87
N GLY A 106 -3.79 12.31 18.63
CA GLY A 106 -5.04 11.73 18.17
C GLY A 106 -4.95 10.34 17.56
N ILE A 107 -3.77 9.74 17.49
CA ILE A 107 -3.57 8.38 16.96
C ILE A 107 -2.73 7.51 17.89
N TYR A 108 -2.80 6.20 17.69
CA TYR A 108 -1.94 5.24 18.38
C TYR A 108 -0.59 5.11 17.68
N THR A 109 0.49 5.43 18.37
CA THR A 109 1.84 5.15 17.88
C THR A 109 2.33 3.79 18.35
N THR A 110 2.98 3.05 17.47
CA THR A 110 3.59 1.74 17.78
C THR A 110 5.13 1.84 17.85
N LYS A 111 5.65 3.07 18.01
CA LYS A 111 7.10 3.32 18.12
C LYS A 111 7.56 3.03 19.55
N ASP A 112 8.43 2.05 19.74
CA ASP A 112 9.04 1.74 21.05
C ASP A 112 9.71 2.97 21.69
N SER A 113 10.22 3.90 20.87
CA SER A 113 10.82 5.16 21.34
C SER A 113 9.82 6.06 22.07
N GLU A 114 8.56 6.15 21.58
CA GLU A 114 7.54 6.96 22.20
C GLU A 114 7.04 6.31 23.50
N VAL A 115 6.80 5.01 23.48
CA VAL A 115 6.47 4.26 24.72
C VAL A 115 7.55 4.48 25.77
N ARG A 116 8.84 4.41 25.36
CA ARG A 116 9.96 4.65 26.26
C ARG A 116 10.04 6.11 26.74
N ARG A 117 9.69 7.07 25.88
CA ARG A 117 9.64 8.49 26.26
C ARG A 117 8.63 8.71 27.37
N ILE A 118 7.43 8.14 27.27
CA ILE A 118 6.39 8.24 28.29
C ILE A 118 6.84 7.53 29.57
N ALA A 119 7.34 6.30 29.50
CA ALA A 119 7.83 5.56 30.67
C ALA A 119 8.93 6.32 31.46
N ARG A 120 9.76 7.11 30.75
CA ARG A 120 10.80 7.96 31.38
C ARG A 120 10.25 9.13 32.18
N LEU A 121 9.00 9.51 32.03
CA LEU A 121 8.35 10.48 32.90
C LEU A 121 8.28 9.94 34.34
N TYR A 122 8.10 8.63 34.48
CA TYR A 122 8.00 7.94 35.78
C TYR A 122 9.34 7.40 36.30
N LYS A 123 10.20 6.91 35.38
CA LYS A 123 11.55 6.43 35.72
C LYS A 123 12.56 6.91 34.69
N ARG A 124 13.22 8.05 34.98
CA ARG A 124 14.14 8.72 34.06
C ARG A 124 15.26 7.81 33.55
N ARG A 125 15.79 6.90 34.39
CA ARG A 125 16.88 5.98 34.07
C ARG A 125 16.38 4.54 33.87
N ILE A 126 15.25 4.36 33.19
CA ILE A 126 14.77 3.01 32.84
C ILE A 126 15.81 2.32 31.94
N THR A 127 16.32 1.18 32.40
CA THR A 127 17.30 0.37 31.66
C THR A 127 16.64 -0.35 30.49
N TYR A 128 17.45 -0.89 29.59
CA TYR A 128 16.93 -1.68 28.47
C TYR A 128 16.17 -2.92 28.97
N LYS A 129 16.71 -3.62 29.98
CA LYS A 129 16.08 -4.83 30.54
C LYS A 129 14.71 -4.50 31.17
N GLU A 130 14.66 -3.47 32.02
CA GLU A 130 13.39 -3.02 32.62
C GLU A 130 12.36 -2.60 31.57
N PHE A 131 12.81 -1.91 30.52
CA PHE A 131 11.92 -1.52 29.44
C PHE A 131 11.36 -2.73 28.68
N GLN A 132 12.17 -3.75 28.41
CA GLN A 132 11.69 -4.98 27.75
C GLN A 132 10.70 -5.76 28.66
N GLU A 133 10.97 -5.84 29.95
CA GLU A 133 10.08 -6.46 30.92
C GLU A 133 8.75 -5.71 31.02
N MET A 134 8.79 -4.38 31.12
CA MET A 134 7.59 -3.53 31.07
C MET A 134 6.77 -3.77 29.80
N MET A 135 7.41 -3.81 28.63
CA MET A 135 6.76 -4.08 27.35
C MET A 135 6.12 -5.47 27.33
N TYR A 136 6.73 -6.46 27.99
CA TYR A 136 6.19 -7.80 28.10
C TYR A 136 4.92 -7.82 28.96
N ILE A 137 4.97 -7.24 30.17
CA ILE A 137 3.82 -7.10 31.06
C ILE A 137 2.65 -6.39 30.34
N MET A 138 2.94 -5.26 29.68
CA MET A 138 1.90 -4.52 28.95
C MET A 138 1.28 -5.34 27.82
N ARG A 139 2.04 -6.23 27.16
CA ARG A 139 1.49 -7.11 26.13
C ARG A 139 0.55 -8.18 26.67
N GLU A 140 0.78 -8.65 27.87
CA GLU A 140 -0.09 -9.64 28.53
C GLU A 140 -1.40 -9.01 29.01
N GLU A 141 -1.36 -7.77 29.49
CA GLU A 141 -2.47 -7.15 30.21
C GLU A 141 -3.25 -6.10 29.39
N ALA A 142 -2.65 -5.55 28.31
CA ALA A 142 -3.29 -4.49 27.53
C ALA A 142 -4.59 -4.98 26.84
N PRO A 143 -5.62 -4.13 26.78
CA PRO A 143 -6.85 -4.45 26.08
C PRO A 143 -6.57 -4.61 24.58
N ARG A 144 -7.25 -5.60 23.96
CA ARG A 144 -7.17 -5.82 22.52
C ARG A 144 -8.18 -4.94 21.80
N VAL A 145 -7.72 -4.23 20.80
CA VAL A 145 -8.53 -3.31 20.02
C VAL A 145 -8.31 -3.52 18.52
N LYS A 146 -9.37 -3.31 17.74
CA LYS A 146 -9.29 -3.39 16.28
C LYS A 146 -9.01 -2.01 15.70
N ARG A 147 -8.15 -1.97 14.68
CA ARG A 147 -7.95 -0.73 13.91
C ARG A 147 -9.27 -0.29 13.29
N CYS A 148 -9.51 1.01 13.24
CA CYS A 148 -10.61 1.59 12.49
C CYS A 148 -10.59 1.04 11.05
N SER A 149 -11.75 0.53 10.61
CA SER A 149 -11.95 -0.02 9.27
C SER A 149 -13.07 0.66 8.50
N GLU A 150 -13.67 1.69 9.09
CA GLU A 150 -14.74 2.46 8.47
C GLU A 150 -14.17 3.26 7.30
N ARG A 151 -14.68 2.96 6.08
CA ARG A 151 -14.13 3.51 4.82
C ARG A 151 -14.34 5.01 4.66
N ASN A 152 -15.33 5.57 5.35
CA ASN A 152 -15.65 6.99 5.35
C ASN A 152 -14.81 7.80 6.35
N LEU A 153 -14.19 7.17 7.36
CA LEU A 153 -13.41 7.86 8.37
C LEU A 153 -11.93 8.00 7.98
N ILE A 154 -11.44 9.21 8.02
CA ILE A 154 -10.08 9.59 7.60
C ILE A 154 -9.43 10.40 8.72
N ALA A 155 -8.30 9.93 9.25
CA ALA A 155 -7.52 10.71 10.19
C ALA A 155 -6.70 11.77 9.43
N VAL A 156 -7.10 13.03 9.57
CA VAL A 156 -6.37 14.22 9.11
C VAL A 156 -5.58 14.82 10.28
N ASN A 157 -4.76 15.85 10.07
CA ASN A 157 -3.90 16.33 11.14
C ASN A 157 -4.68 16.90 12.35
N ASN A 158 -5.78 17.57 12.11
CA ASN A 158 -6.59 18.25 13.13
C ASN A 158 -7.89 17.53 13.52
N GLY A 159 -8.04 16.22 13.21
CA GLY A 159 -9.22 15.45 13.61
C GLY A 159 -9.53 14.26 12.71
N ILE A 160 -10.73 13.71 12.88
CA ILE A 160 -11.28 12.62 12.07
C ILE A 160 -12.30 13.21 11.10
N PHE A 161 -12.01 13.14 9.80
CA PHE A 161 -12.93 13.61 8.75
C PHE A 161 -13.85 12.47 8.32
N ASP A 162 -15.14 12.71 8.34
CA ASP A 162 -16.15 11.81 7.77
C ASP A 162 -16.43 12.20 6.31
N PHE A 163 -16.03 11.30 5.40
CA PHE A 163 -16.15 11.52 3.96
C PHE A 163 -17.60 11.52 3.45
N ASP A 164 -18.51 10.83 4.13
CA ASP A 164 -19.92 10.76 3.70
C ASP A 164 -20.69 12.01 4.13
N THR A 165 -20.46 12.49 5.35
CA THR A 165 -21.12 13.69 5.89
C THR A 165 -20.35 14.99 5.65
N LYS A 166 -19.09 14.90 5.22
CA LYS A 166 -18.17 16.05 5.01
C LYS A 166 -17.92 16.86 6.28
N THR A 167 -17.90 16.21 7.42
CA THR A 167 -17.71 16.83 8.73
C THR A 167 -16.39 16.42 9.37
N LEU A 168 -15.78 17.34 10.10
CA LEU A 168 -14.61 17.09 10.92
C LEU A 168 -15.03 16.88 12.37
N MET A 169 -14.58 15.79 12.96
CA MET A 169 -14.82 15.41 14.35
C MET A 169 -13.50 15.44 15.14
N PRO A 170 -13.53 15.69 16.47
CA PRO A 170 -12.35 15.57 17.31
C PRO A 170 -11.82 14.13 17.33
N PHE A 171 -10.54 13.99 17.62
CA PHE A 171 -9.95 12.68 17.89
C PHE A 171 -10.51 12.06 19.16
N THR A 172 -10.58 10.72 19.17
CA THR A 172 -10.97 9.94 20.35
C THR A 172 -10.17 8.63 20.35
N PRO A 173 -9.71 8.12 21.50
CA PRO A 173 -9.01 6.84 21.61
C PRO A 173 -9.88 5.64 21.19
N ASP A 174 -11.21 5.78 21.19
CA ASP A 174 -12.14 4.72 20.75
C ASP A 174 -12.06 4.46 19.23
N LYS A 175 -11.59 5.44 18.45
CA LYS A 175 -11.34 5.28 17.01
C LYS A 175 -9.86 5.05 16.77
N VAL A 176 -9.47 3.79 16.69
CA VAL A 176 -8.06 3.36 16.63
C VAL A 176 -7.45 3.60 15.26
N PHE A 177 -6.80 4.74 15.08
CA PHE A 177 -5.94 5.04 13.95
C PHE A 177 -4.47 4.86 14.33
N THR A 178 -3.66 4.28 13.45
CA THR A 178 -2.20 4.11 13.63
C THR A 178 -1.39 5.05 12.76
N SER A 179 -2.07 5.84 11.95
CA SER A 179 -1.49 6.85 11.07
C SER A 179 -2.52 7.91 10.73
N LYS A 180 -2.07 9.14 10.45
CA LYS A 180 -2.90 10.25 9.98
C LYS A 180 -2.17 11.05 8.91
N SER A 181 -2.91 11.78 8.06
CA SER A 181 -2.34 12.82 7.22
C SER A 181 -1.71 13.93 8.08
N ARG A 182 -0.67 14.59 7.56
CA ARG A 182 -0.02 15.73 8.24
C ARG A 182 -0.63 17.08 7.87
N VAL A 183 -1.70 17.07 7.09
CA VAL A 183 -2.39 18.28 6.62
C VAL A 183 -3.70 18.45 7.38
N ASP A 184 -3.96 19.68 7.82
CA ASP A 184 -5.23 20.06 8.44
C ASP A 184 -6.35 20.06 7.38
N TYR A 185 -7.52 19.56 7.76
CA TYR A 185 -8.72 19.86 6.98
C TYR A 185 -9.23 21.25 7.32
N ASN A 186 -9.24 22.13 6.32
CA ASN A 186 -9.75 23.50 6.43
C ASN A 186 -10.98 23.67 5.51
N PRO A 187 -12.20 23.79 6.06
CA PRO A 187 -13.42 23.92 5.25
C PRO A 187 -13.49 25.22 4.45
N ASN A 188 -12.64 26.19 4.77
CA ASN A 188 -12.56 27.49 4.09
C ASN A 188 -11.35 27.60 3.14
N ALA A 189 -10.61 26.51 2.92
CA ALA A 189 -9.46 26.51 2.03
C ALA A 189 -9.86 26.90 0.59
N LYS A 190 -9.04 27.72 -0.05
CA LYS A 190 -9.26 28.21 -1.42
C LYS A 190 -8.03 27.96 -2.27
N ASN A 191 -8.25 27.77 -3.57
CA ASN A 191 -7.17 27.70 -4.54
C ASN A 191 -6.45 29.05 -4.58
N VAL A 192 -5.22 29.09 -4.05
CA VAL A 192 -4.43 30.33 -3.98
C VAL A 192 -3.61 30.50 -5.25
N VAL A 193 -3.57 31.72 -5.75
CA VAL A 193 -2.69 32.14 -6.84
C VAL A 193 -1.40 32.69 -6.24
N ILE A 194 -0.27 32.11 -6.67
CA ILE A 194 1.07 32.52 -6.25
C ILE A 194 1.74 33.20 -7.43
N HIS A 195 2.08 34.47 -7.25
CA HIS A 195 2.89 35.21 -8.23
C HIS A 195 4.37 34.91 -8.03
N ASN A 196 5.08 34.63 -9.13
CA ASN A 196 6.52 34.48 -9.12
C ASN A 196 7.18 35.71 -9.68
N ASP A 197 7.88 36.46 -8.82
CA ASP A 197 8.56 37.72 -9.18
C ASP A 197 9.75 37.49 -10.15
N GLU A 198 10.32 36.30 -10.21
CA GLU A 198 11.49 36.01 -11.05
C GLU A 198 11.13 35.85 -12.54
N ASP A 199 10.00 35.17 -12.82
CA ASP A 199 9.56 34.88 -14.19
C ASP A 199 8.25 35.59 -14.58
N GLY A 200 7.63 36.32 -13.66
CA GLY A 200 6.41 37.09 -13.87
C GLY A 200 5.17 36.22 -14.12
N THR A 201 5.19 34.95 -13.70
CA THR A 201 4.08 34.03 -13.91
C THR A 201 3.24 33.83 -12.67
N ASP A 202 1.93 33.68 -12.87
CA ASP A 202 1.00 33.25 -11.83
C ASP A 202 0.87 31.72 -11.85
N TRP A 203 0.81 31.13 -10.66
CA TRP A 203 0.66 29.69 -10.48
C TRP A 203 -0.43 29.39 -9.45
N ASP A 204 -1.25 28.41 -9.74
CA ASP A 204 -2.15 27.77 -8.79
C ASP A 204 -2.17 26.25 -9.02
N VAL A 205 -2.56 25.49 -7.99
CA VAL A 205 -2.47 24.02 -8.06
C VAL A 205 -3.47 23.42 -9.04
N GLU A 206 -4.62 24.01 -9.27
CA GLU A 206 -5.59 23.47 -10.24
C GLU A 206 -5.11 23.65 -11.68
N SER A 207 -4.66 24.85 -12.01
CA SER A 207 -4.09 25.15 -13.32
C SER A 207 -2.87 24.26 -13.58
N TRP A 208 -2.00 24.08 -12.58
CA TRP A 208 -0.87 23.18 -12.69
C TRP A 208 -1.29 21.73 -12.94
N MET A 209 -2.26 21.18 -12.19
CA MET A 209 -2.77 19.82 -12.42
C MET A 209 -3.30 19.65 -13.84
N ASN A 210 -3.98 20.65 -14.39
CA ASN A 210 -4.47 20.64 -15.78
C ASN A 210 -3.34 20.62 -16.82
N THR A 211 -2.12 21.04 -16.48
CA THR A 211 -0.97 20.95 -17.39
C THR A 211 -0.41 19.53 -17.53
N LEU A 212 -0.68 18.65 -16.57
CA LEU A 212 -0.12 17.29 -16.55
C LEU A 212 -0.66 16.37 -17.66
N SER A 213 -1.88 16.65 -18.16
CA SER A 213 -2.49 15.90 -19.27
C SER A 213 -3.46 16.79 -20.05
N ASP A 214 -3.57 16.53 -21.38
CA ASP A 214 -4.62 17.11 -22.22
C ASP A 214 -5.97 16.39 -22.05
N ASP A 215 -5.96 15.16 -21.54
CA ASP A 215 -7.15 14.39 -21.26
C ASP A 215 -7.72 14.76 -19.87
N LYS A 216 -8.92 15.37 -19.86
CA LYS A 216 -9.59 15.78 -18.62
C LYS A 216 -9.92 14.59 -17.70
N GLY A 217 -10.14 13.40 -18.26
CA GLY A 217 -10.34 12.18 -17.48
C GLY A 217 -9.08 11.80 -16.72
N VAL A 218 -7.90 11.95 -17.34
CA VAL A 218 -6.61 11.74 -16.66
C VAL A 218 -6.44 12.77 -15.53
N VAL A 219 -6.72 14.03 -15.75
CA VAL A 219 -6.65 15.05 -14.68
C VAL A 219 -7.60 14.70 -13.53
N THR A 220 -8.82 14.27 -13.84
CA THR A 220 -9.81 13.84 -12.82
C THR A 220 -9.29 12.68 -11.99
N ILE A 221 -8.77 11.63 -12.64
CA ILE A 221 -8.26 10.46 -11.91
C ILE A 221 -7.00 10.78 -11.10
N LEU A 222 -6.16 11.73 -11.51
CA LEU A 222 -5.03 12.20 -10.71
C LEU A 222 -5.51 12.85 -9.39
N TRP A 223 -6.58 13.66 -9.43
CA TRP A 223 -7.22 14.17 -8.21
C TRP A 223 -7.80 13.05 -7.34
N GLN A 224 -8.43 12.04 -7.94
CA GLN A 224 -8.93 10.87 -7.20
C GLN A 224 -7.79 10.09 -6.55
N ILE A 225 -6.62 9.97 -7.20
CA ILE A 225 -5.44 9.31 -6.62
C ILE A 225 -4.89 10.09 -5.43
N LEU A 226 -4.83 11.42 -5.50
CA LEU A 226 -4.47 12.26 -4.34
C LEU A 226 -5.40 12.03 -3.15
N GLY A 227 -6.68 11.80 -3.39
CA GLY A 227 -7.62 11.41 -2.34
C GLY A 227 -7.44 9.95 -1.88
N ALA A 228 -7.10 9.03 -2.78
CA ALA A 228 -6.94 7.62 -2.45
C ALA A 228 -5.76 7.37 -1.49
N ILE A 229 -4.64 8.08 -1.64
CA ILE A 229 -3.45 7.91 -0.78
C ILE A 229 -3.69 8.29 0.68
N ILE A 230 -4.69 9.12 0.96
CA ILE A 230 -5.06 9.55 2.32
C ILE A 230 -6.31 8.82 2.87
N ARG A 231 -6.90 7.91 2.10
CA ARG A 231 -8.09 7.13 2.44
C ARG A 231 -7.78 5.63 2.55
N PRO A 232 -6.99 5.21 3.56
CA PRO A 232 -6.44 3.86 3.64
C PRO A 232 -7.50 2.77 3.85
N ASN A 233 -8.69 3.11 4.38
CA ASN A 233 -9.74 2.15 4.68
C ASN A 233 -10.64 1.82 3.48
N VAL A 234 -10.44 2.49 2.33
CA VAL A 234 -11.16 2.18 1.08
C VAL A 234 -10.45 1.03 0.37
N SER A 235 -11.18 -0.03 0.04
CA SER A 235 -10.66 -1.16 -0.74
C SER A 235 -10.60 -0.80 -2.23
N TRP A 236 -9.55 -0.09 -2.62
CA TRP A 236 -9.39 0.36 -4.01
C TRP A 236 -9.15 -0.77 -4.99
N ASN A 237 -8.58 -1.89 -4.52
CA ASN A 237 -8.24 -3.07 -5.32
C ASN A 237 -7.38 -2.78 -6.58
N LYS A 238 -6.75 -1.62 -6.59
CA LYS A 238 -5.87 -1.15 -7.67
C LYS A 238 -4.63 -0.46 -7.11
N ALA A 239 -3.53 -0.53 -7.86
CA ALA A 239 -2.35 0.31 -7.68
C ALA A 239 -2.17 1.19 -8.91
N CYS A 240 -1.73 2.41 -8.70
CA CYS A 240 -1.44 3.38 -9.76
C CYS A 240 -0.02 3.18 -10.29
N PHE A 241 0.11 3.09 -11.62
CA PHE A 241 1.37 3.02 -12.36
C PHE A 241 1.43 4.24 -13.27
N MET A 242 2.17 5.29 -12.84
CA MET A 242 2.40 6.48 -13.64
C MET A 242 3.55 6.21 -14.60
N TYR A 243 3.25 6.08 -15.87
CA TYR A 243 4.19 5.66 -16.91
C TYR A 243 4.55 6.78 -17.88
N SER A 244 5.82 6.88 -18.24
CA SER A 244 6.30 7.71 -19.33
C SER A 244 7.71 7.28 -19.72
N GLU A 245 7.99 7.15 -21.01
CA GLU A 245 9.34 6.89 -21.54
C GLU A 245 10.25 8.12 -21.46
N SER A 246 9.65 9.33 -21.50
CA SER A 246 10.39 10.58 -21.37
C SER A 246 10.55 11.01 -19.92
N GLY A 247 11.65 11.67 -19.59
CA GLY A 247 11.80 12.41 -18.32
C GLY A 247 11.01 13.71 -18.30
N ASN A 248 11.10 14.46 -17.19
CA ASN A 248 10.54 15.82 -17.04
C ASN A 248 9.04 15.94 -17.38
N ASN A 249 8.25 14.98 -16.94
CA ASN A 249 6.80 14.87 -17.24
C ASN A 249 5.89 15.20 -16.05
N GLY A 250 6.44 15.66 -14.93
CA GLY A 250 5.69 16.04 -13.74
C GLY A 250 5.40 14.90 -12.74
N LYS A 251 5.68 13.62 -13.05
CA LYS A 251 5.48 12.48 -12.11
C LYS A 251 6.13 12.73 -10.75
N GLY A 252 7.43 13.07 -10.73
CA GLY A 252 8.17 13.31 -9.49
C GLY A 252 7.65 14.52 -8.69
N THR A 253 7.13 15.55 -9.38
CA THR A 253 6.49 16.71 -8.72
C THR A 253 5.15 16.31 -8.10
N LEU A 254 4.36 15.49 -8.80
CA LEU A 254 3.11 14.96 -8.26
C LEU A 254 3.36 14.03 -7.06
N CYS A 255 4.40 13.18 -7.10
CA CYS A 255 4.82 12.37 -5.95
C CYS A 255 5.24 13.23 -4.75
N ALA A 256 5.88 14.38 -5.00
CA ALA A 256 6.22 15.32 -3.93
C ALA A 256 4.95 15.87 -3.25
N LEU A 257 3.92 16.25 -4.02
CA LEU A 257 2.62 16.66 -3.47
C LEU A 257 1.96 15.52 -2.68
N MET A 258 1.99 14.29 -3.19
CA MET A 258 1.47 13.12 -2.48
C MET A 258 2.14 12.94 -1.12
N ARG A 259 3.47 13.09 -1.06
CA ARG A 259 4.24 12.98 0.20
C ARG A 259 3.90 14.11 1.17
N GLN A 260 3.64 15.34 0.69
CA GLN A 260 3.16 16.43 1.54
C GLN A 260 1.79 16.10 2.17
N LEU A 261 0.85 15.55 1.39
CA LEU A 261 -0.47 15.18 1.89
C LEU A 261 -0.42 14.06 2.95
N VAL A 262 0.39 13.05 2.72
CA VAL A 262 0.53 11.91 3.64
C VAL A 262 1.39 12.28 4.86
N GLY A 263 2.48 12.99 4.63
CA GLY A 263 3.48 13.39 5.62
C GLY A 263 4.66 12.40 5.73
N GLU A 264 5.80 12.94 6.14
CA GLU A 264 7.03 12.15 6.31
C GLU A 264 6.84 11.01 7.33
N GLY A 265 7.39 9.84 6.99
CA GLY A 265 7.29 8.63 7.82
C GLY A 265 5.91 7.95 7.81
N ARG A 266 4.98 8.41 6.96
CA ARG A 266 3.63 7.85 6.81
C ARG A 266 3.39 7.18 5.45
N TYR A 267 4.37 7.21 4.57
CA TYR A 267 4.40 6.43 3.34
C TYR A 267 5.59 5.47 3.34
N ALA A 268 5.45 4.37 2.60
CA ALA A 268 6.54 3.45 2.31
C ALA A 268 7.05 3.70 0.88
N SER A 269 8.36 3.57 0.68
CA SER A 269 8.96 3.59 -0.66
C SER A 269 9.51 2.20 -0.95
N ILE A 270 8.69 1.35 -1.58
CA ILE A 270 9.02 -0.05 -1.89
C ILE A 270 8.93 -0.23 -3.41
N PRO A 271 10.07 -0.27 -4.12
CA PRO A 271 10.10 -0.54 -5.55
C PRO A 271 9.49 -1.90 -5.91
N LEU A 272 8.95 -2.04 -7.12
CA LEU A 272 8.25 -3.25 -7.58
C LEU A 272 9.07 -4.53 -7.40
N LYS A 273 10.39 -4.48 -7.64
CA LYS A 273 11.31 -5.62 -7.50
C LYS A 273 11.51 -6.10 -6.06
N ASP A 274 11.12 -5.28 -5.08
CA ASP A 274 11.42 -5.53 -3.66
C ASP A 274 10.26 -6.18 -2.90
N PHE A 275 9.06 -6.29 -3.49
CA PHE A 275 7.91 -6.95 -2.85
C PHE A 275 8.12 -8.44 -2.54
N GLY A 276 9.05 -9.08 -3.23
CA GLY A 276 9.41 -10.48 -2.99
C GLY A 276 10.59 -10.69 -2.05
N LYS A 277 11.18 -9.62 -1.49
CA LYS A 277 12.38 -9.67 -0.65
C LYS A 277 12.05 -9.61 0.83
N ASP A 278 12.82 -10.33 1.64
CA ASP A 278 12.69 -10.31 3.09
C ASP A 278 12.95 -8.91 3.67
N PHE A 279 12.24 -8.58 4.74
CA PHE A 279 12.30 -7.33 5.51
C PHE A 279 11.87 -6.06 4.76
N MET A 280 11.68 -6.09 3.44
CA MET A 280 11.32 -4.91 2.64
C MET A 280 9.88 -4.44 2.87
N LEU A 281 9.02 -5.30 3.42
CA LEU A 281 7.62 -4.97 3.69
C LEU A 281 7.38 -4.37 5.10
N GLU A 282 8.37 -4.35 5.98
CA GLU A 282 8.24 -3.80 7.35
C GLU A 282 7.73 -2.34 7.37
N PRO A 283 8.13 -1.44 6.45
CA PRO A 283 7.60 -0.07 6.41
C PRO A 283 6.08 0.03 6.25
N LEU A 284 5.42 -1.00 5.66
CA LEU A 284 3.96 -1.02 5.48
C LEU A 284 3.19 -0.97 6.79
N ILE A 285 3.78 -1.42 7.90
CA ILE A 285 3.13 -1.45 9.23
C ILE A 285 2.67 -0.05 9.67
N ARG A 286 3.40 0.99 9.27
CA ARG A 286 3.16 2.38 9.68
C ARG A 286 2.72 3.29 8.54
N ALA A 287 2.69 2.76 7.32
CA ALA A 287 2.36 3.53 6.14
C ALA A 287 0.85 3.50 5.84
N THR A 288 0.32 4.62 5.35
CA THR A 288 -1.02 4.74 4.76
C THR A 288 -0.99 4.61 3.24
N SER A 289 0.20 4.72 2.64
CA SER A 289 0.39 4.61 1.20
C SER A 289 1.78 4.09 0.86
N VAL A 290 1.92 3.56 -0.35
CA VAL A 290 3.22 3.27 -0.98
C VAL A 290 3.41 4.30 -2.09
N ILE A 291 4.50 5.07 -2.05
CA ILE A 291 4.80 6.11 -3.04
C ILE A 291 6.24 5.94 -3.50
N VAL A 292 6.41 5.55 -4.76
CA VAL A 292 7.71 5.32 -5.40
C VAL A 292 7.79 6.20 -6.63
N ASP A 293 8.68 7.18 -6.62
CA ASP A 293 8.87 8.12 -7.74
C ASP A 293 9.83 7.63 -8.81
N GLU A 294 10.55 6.53 -8.55
CA GLU A 294 11.42 5.91 -9.53
C GLU A 294 11.54 4.40 -9.29
N ASN A 295 11.36 3.61 -10.34
CA ASN A 295 11.69 2.19 -10.40
C ASN A 295 12.84 2.01 -11.39
N ASP A 296 13.69 1.02 -11.12
CA ASP A 296 14.81 0.73 -12.02
C ASP A 296 14.32 0.33 -13.43
N VAL A 297 15.01 0.82 -14.44
CA VAL A 297 14.85 0.36 -15.82
C VAL A 297 15.17 -1.13 -15.92
N GLY A 298 14.42 -1.88 -16.74
CA GLY A 298 14.56 -3.34 -16.84
C GLY A 298 14.01 -4.11 -15.65
N THR A 299 13.18 -3.49 -14.81
CA THR A 299 12.55 -4.18 -13.67
C THR A 299 11.81 -5.43 -14.11
N TYR A 300 12.12 -6.56 -13.46
CA TYR A 300 11.43 -7.83 -13.64
C TYR A 300 10.73 -8.26 -12.35
N ILE A 301 9.42 -8.49 -12.43
CA ILE A 301 8.58 -8.93 -11.30
C ILE A 301 8.43 -10.45 -11.39
N ASP A 302 9.30 -11.20 -10.71
CA ASP A 302 9.24 -12.66 -10.64
C ASP A 302 8.15 -13.14 -9.64
N LYS A 303 8.08 -12.50 -8.47
CA LYS A 303 7.19 -12.89 -7.37
C LYS A 303 6.11 -11.82 -7.15
N ALA A 304 5.00 -11.94 -7.87
CA ALA A 304 3.89 -10.98 -7.77
C ALA A 304 2.90 -11.25 -6.62
N ALA A 305 3.06 -12.33 -5.85
CA ALA A 305 2.09 -12.72 -4.83
C ALA A 305 1.92 -11.64 -3.75
N ASN A 306 3.01 -11.19 -3.13
CA ASN A 306 2.96 -10.14 -2.11
C ASN A 306 2.49 -8.80 -2.69
N LEU A 307 2.92 -8.46 -3.91
CA LEU A 307 2.45 -7.25 -4.59
C LEU A 307 0.92 -7.27 -4.77
N LYS A 308 0.37 -8.39 -5.25
CA LYS A 308 -1.09 -8.56 -5.39
C LYS A 308 -1.81 -8.48 -4.04
N ALA A 309 -1.26 -9.13 -3.01
CA ALA A 309 -1.82 -9.11 -1.67
C ALA A 309 -1.82 -7.71 -1.05
N VAL A 310 -0.74 -6.95 -1.21
CA VAL A 310 -0.66 -5.55 -0.74
C VAL A 310 -1.67 -4.66 -1.47
N ILE A 311 -1.88 -4.84 -2.77
CA ILE A 311 -2.84 -4.05 -3.55
C ILE A 311 -4.29 -4.32 -3.10
N THR A 312 -4.62 -5.57 -2.75
CA THR A 312 -5.99 -5.96 -2.36
C THR A 312 -6.23 -5.94 -0.86
N GLY A 313 -5.21 -5.65 -0.04
CA GLY A 313 -5.33 -5.70 1.41
C GLY A 313 -5.46 -7.12 1.97
N ASP A 314 -4.99 -8.13 1.23
CA ASP A 314 -4.91 -9.51 1.71
C ASP A 314 -3.81 -9.66 2.76
N THR A 315 -3.90 -10.71 3.56
CA THR A 315 -2.90 -10.98 4.61
C THR A 315 -1.53 -11.33 3.99
N ILE A 316 -0.50 -10.65 4.46
CA ILE A 316 0.90 -10.91 4.15
C ILE A 316 1.69 -11.22 5.42
N GLN A 317 2.77 -11.99 5.28
CA GLN A 317 3.76 -12.15 6.35
C GLN A 317 4.80 -11.03 6.24
N VAL A 318 4.94 -10.26 7.32
CA VAL A 318 5.94 -9.20 7.40
C VAL A 318 7.06 -9.62 8.33
N ASN A 319 8.22 -9.94 7.76
CA ASN A 319 9.44 -10.22 8.50
C ASN A 319 10.00 -8.91 9.07
N ARG A 320 10.30 -8.92 10.38
CA ARG A 320 10.84 -7.76 11.11
C ARG A 320 12.22 -8.08 11.65
N LYS A 321 13.15 -7.13 11.51
CA LYS A 321 14.52 -7.35 11.99
C LYS A 321 14.56 -7.45 13.51
N PHE A 322 15.09 -8.55 14.03
CA PHE A 322 15.18 -8.85 15.47
C PHE A 322 13.83 -8.93 16.22
N LYS A 323 12.73 -9.09 15.51
CA LYS A 323 11.38 -9.30 16.08
C LYS A 323 10.72 -10.48 15.40
N GLN A 324 9.69 -11.06 16.04
CA GLN A 324 8.87 -12.10 15.42
C GLN A 324 8.17 -11.56 14.15
N PRO A 325 8.06 -12.37 13.09
CA PRO A 325 7.21 -12.04 11.95
C PRO A 325 5.77 -11.79 12.39
N ILE A 326 5.06 -10.93 11.67
CA ILE A 326 3.64 -10.71 11.92
C ILE A 326 2.82 -10.95 10.66
N SER A 327 1.61 -11.49 10.85
CA SER A 327 0.57 -11.45 9.83
C SER A 327 -0.02 -10.04 9.78
N PHE A 328 -0.04 -9.42 8.61
CA PHE A 328 -0.43 -8.02 8.46
C PHE A 328 -1.30 -7.81 7.23
N LYS A 329 -2.35 -6.99 7.36
CA LYS A 329 -3.14 -6.49 6.24
C LYS A 329 -2.79 -5.02 6.00
N PHE A 330 -2.16 -4.75 4.87
CA PHE A 330 -1.92 -3.37 4.46
C PHE A 330 -3.24 -2.73 4.03
N LYS A 331 -3.58 -1.62 4.69
CA LYS A 331 -4.68 -0.74 4.28
C LYS A 331 -4.06 0.54 3.76
N GLY A 332 -4.24 0.80 2.47
CA GLY A 332 -3.66 1.97 1.83
C GLY A 332 -3.65 1.87 0.32
N PHE A 333 -3.16 2.90 -0.33
CA PHE A 333 -3.06 2.97 -1.78
C PHE A 333 -1.61 3.00 -2.24
N MET A 334 -1.34 2.40 -3.41
CA MET A 334 0.01 2.30 -3.96
C MET A 334 0.15 3.11 -5.24
N VAL A 335 1.23 3.89 -5.33
CA VAL A 335 1.64 4.64 -6.52
C VAL A 335 3.08 4.26 -6.86
N GLN A 336 3.30 3.88 -8.12
CA GLN A 336 4.60 3.51 -8.67
C GLN A 336 4.86 4.33 -9.93
N CYS A 337 5.97 5.06 -10.00
CA CYS A 337 6.40 5.73 -11.23
C CYS A 337 7.31 4.83 -12.04
N LEU A 338 7.08 4.81 -13.34
CA LEU A 338 7.77 3.98 -14.31
C LEU A 338 8.32 4.84 -15.45
N ASN A 339 9.57 4.59 -15.83
CA ASN A 339 10.18 5.14 -17.04
C ASN A 339 10.28 4.08 -18.14
N GLU A 340 10.06 2.82 -17.78
CA GLU A 340 9.95 1.68 -18.70
C GLU A 340 8.87 0.73 -18.16
N MET A 341 8.16 0.06 -19.05
CA MET A 341 7.18 -0.97 -18.66
C MET A 341 7.90 -2.16 -18.03
N PRO A 342 7.58 -2.53 -16.77
CA PRO A 342 8.26 -3.64 -16.10
C PRO A 342 7.85 -4.97 -16.73
N ARG A 343 8.80 -5.87 -16.91
CA ARG A 343 8.49 -7.25 -17.31
C ARG A 343 7.95 -8.02 -16.12
N VAL A 344 6.97 -8.90 -16.37
CA VAL A 344 6.32 -9.67 -15.32
C VAL A 344 6.19 -11.14 -15.70
N LYS A 345 6.37 -12.02 -14.71
CA LYS A 345 6.15 -13.46 -14.88
C LYS A 345 4.67 -13.83 -14.80
N ASP A 346 3.91 -13.18 -13.91
CA ASP A 346 2.47 -13.41 -13.74
C ASP A 346 1.67 -12.61 -14.77
N LYS A 347 1.22 -13.29 -15.83
CA LYS A 347 0.45 -12.71 -16.94
C LYS A 347 -1.06 -12.95 -16.80
N SER A 348 -1.51 -13.27 -15.59
CA SER A 348 -2.93 -13.54 -15.34
C SER A 348 -3.76 -12.25 -15.33
N ASP A 349 -5.04 -12.36 -15.71
CA ASP A 349 -6.00 -11.26 -15.55
C ASP A 349 -6.10 -10.81 -14.08
N SER A 350 -5.85 -11.73 -13.14
CA SER A 350 -5.77 -11.43 -11.71
C SER A 350 -4.66 -10.42 -11.38
N PHE A 351 -3.55 -10.43 -12.10
CA PHE A 351 -2.48 -9.45 -11.94
C PHE A 351 -2.85 -8.12 -12.61
N TYR A 352 -3.27 -8.14 -13.87
CA TYR A 352 -3.53 -6.93 -14.65
C TYR A 352 -4.71 -6.11 -14.15
N ARG A 353 -5.82 -6.73 -13.73
CA ARG A 353 -7.01 -6.02 -13.22
C ARG A 353 -6.72 -5.16 -11.98
N ARG A 354 -5.62 -5.42 -11.28
CA ARG A 354 -5.17 -4.67 -10.09
C ARG A 354 -4.34 -3.44 -10.42
N GLN A 355 -4.15 -3.16 -11.68
CA GLN A 355 -3.29 -2.08 -12.15
C GLN A 355 -4.11 -0.98 -12.80
N LEU A 356 -3.73 0.24 -12.50
CA LEU A 356 -4.25 1.45 -13.11
C LEU A 356 -3.06 2.16 -13.76
N PHE A 357 -2.89 1.97 -15.07
CA PHE A 357 -1.86 2.63 -15.85
C PHE A 357 -2.29 4.03 -16.22
N ILE A 358 -1.46 5.02 -15.89
CA ILE A 358 -1.68 6.42 -16.25
C ILE A 358 -0.52 6.89 -17.11
N PRO A 359 -0.74 7.10 -18.41
CA PRO A 359 0.29 7.61 -19.30
C PRO A 359 0.53 9.10 -19.07
N PHE A 360 1.80 9.47 -18.88
CA PHE A 360 2.27 10.87 -18.83
C PHE A 360 2.94 11.20 -20.15
N THR A 361 2.20 11.80 -21.06
CA THR A 361 2.64 12.09 -22.44
C THR A 361 3.26 13.47 -22.58
N LYS A 362 3.12 14.36 -21.59
CA LYS A 362 3.72 15.69 -21.58
C LYS A 362 5.20 15.64 -21.24
N CYS A 363 5.96 16.58 -21.82
CA CYS A 363 7.36 16.78 -21.50
C CYS A 363 7.58 18.27 -21.25
N PHE A 364 8.15 18.60 -20.10
CA PHE A 364 8.42 19.97 -19.67
C PHE A 364 9.90 20.37 -19.80
N THR A 365 10.69 19.62 -20.58
CA THR A 365 12.11 19.91 -20.79
C THR A 365 12.29 21.32 -21.36
N GLY A 366 13.12 22.13 -20.70
CA GLY A 366 13.35 23.54 -21.04
C GLY A 366 12.29 24.50 -20.48
N ALA A 367 11.26 23.98 -19.79
CA ALA A 367 10.23 24.76 -19.10
C ALA A 367 10.05 24.33 -17.64
N GLU A 368 11.11 23.72 -17.04
CA GLU A 368 11.07 23.26 -15.67
C GLU A 368 10.99 24.44 -14.70
N ARG A 369 9.98 24.37 -13.82
CA ARG A 369 9.78 25.34 -12.73
C ARG A 369 10.04 24.62 -11.40
N LYS A 370 11.32 24.57 -10.99
CA LYS A 370 11.76 23.85 -9.78
C LYS A 370 11.10 24.37 -8.52
N TYR A 371 10.80 25.66 -8.45
CA TYR A 371 10.13 26.29 -7.33
C TYR A 371 8.75 25.70 -7.03
N ILE A 372 8.06 25.13 -8.03
CA ILE A 372 6.77 24.43 -7.78
C ILE A 372 6.98 23.28 -6.80
N LYS A 373 7.97 22.42 -7.05
CA LYS A 373 8.28 21.26 -6.19
C LYS A 373 8.97 21.68 -4.89
N ASP A 374 9.87 22.66 -4.97
CA ASP A 374 10.77 22.99 -3.87
C ASP A 374 10.13 23.94 -2.85
N ASP A 375 9.14 24.74 -3.26
CA ASP A 375 8.44 25.72 -2.43
C ASP A 375 6.92 25.57 -2.49
N TYR A 376 6.27 25.84 -3.64
CA TYR A 376 4.81 26.05 -3.72
C TYR A 376 3.99 24.88 -3.21
N LEU A 377 4.37 23.65 -3.56
CA LEU A 377 3.69 22.43 -3.09
C LEU A 377 3.92 22.11 -1.60
N LYS A 378 4.79 22.87 -0.91
CA LYS A 378 5.02 22.73 0.53
C LYS A 378 4.27 23.78 1.34
N ARG A 379 3.73 24.81 0.68
CA ARG A 379 3.00 25.90 1.36
C ARG A 379 1.71 25.37 1.97
N LYS A 380 1.46 25.75 3.21
CA LYS A 380 0.32 25.26 4.02
C LYS A 380 -1.00 25.48 3.30
N GLU A 381 -1.23 26.67 2.76
CA GLU A 381 -2.46 27.06 2.06
C GLU A 381 -2.71 26.22 0.80
N VAL A 382 -1.65 25.78 0.10
CA VAL A 382 -1.75 24.94 -1.10
C VAL A 382 -2.14 23.53 -0.71
N VAL A 383 -1.45 22.92 0.27
CA VAL A 383 -1.76 21.54 0.68
C VAL A 383 -3.10 21.42 1.40
N GLU A 384 -3.49 22.43 2.17
CA GLU A 384 -4.85 22.51 2.77
C GLU A 384 -5.93 22.58 1.70
N TYR A 385 -5.71 23.37 0.65
CA TYR A 385 -6.66 23.43 -0.46
C TYR A 385 -6.76 22.08 -1.20
N VAL A 386 -5.62 21.42 -1.46
CA VAL A 386 -5.63 20.09 -2.07
C VAL A 386 -6.39 19.10 -1.18
N MET A 387 -6.13 19.13 0.13
CA MET A 387 -6.86 18.30 1.11
C MET A 387 -8.36 18.57 1.06
N TYR A 388 -8.77 19.83 1.13
CA TYR A 388 -10.16 20.26 1.01
C TYR A 388 -10.80 19.72 -0.28
N LYS A 389 -10.15 19.93 -1.43
CA LYS A 389 -10.68 19.52 -2.73
C LYS A 389 -10.90 18.01 -2.80
N VAL A 390 -9.90 17.20 -2.46
CA VAL A 390 -9.99 15.73 -2.59
C VAL A 390 -10.97 15.11 -1.59
N LEU A 391 -11.12 15.68 -0.40
CA LEU A 391 -12.06 15.21 0.60
C LEU A 391 -13.52 15.63 0.30
N ASN A 392 -13.73 16.68 -0.48
CA ASN A 392 -15.06 17.10 -0.91
C ASN A 392 -15.50 16.49 -2.27
N MET A 393 -14.66 15.71 -2.93
CA MET A 393 -15.06 14.84 -4.04
C MET A 393 -15.98 13.71 -3.53
N ASN A 394 -16.80 13.14 -4.44
CA ASN A 394 -17.71 12.03 -4.11
C ASN A 394 -17.39 10.80 -4.96
N TYR A 395 -16.55 9.90 -4.44
CA TYR A 395 -16.18 8.66 -5.13
C TYR A 395 -15.68 7.60 -4.14
N TYR A 396 -15.92 6.35 -4.45
CA TYR A 396 -15.35 5.16 -3.80
C TYR A 396 -14.75 4.18 -4.83
N GLU A 397 -14.83 4.54 -6.11
CA GLU A 397 -14.21 3.86 -7.24
C GLU A 397 -13.56 4.90 -8.16
N PHE A 398 -12.60 4.48 -8.96
CA PHE A 398 -11.93 5.37 -9.90
C PHE A 398 -12.70 5.50 -11.20
N ASP A 399 -12.82 6.72 -11.70
CA ASP A 399 -13.31 7.02 -13.05
C ASP A 399 -12.17 6.79 -14.06
N VAL A 400 -11.99 5.53 -14.48
CA VAL A 400 -10.87 5.13 -15.35
C VAL A 400 -11.13 5.57 -16.79
N PRO A 401 -10.41 6.58 -17.32
CA PRO A 401 -10.58 7.05 -18.70
C PRO A 401 -10.06 6.02 -19.71
N GLU A 402 -10.52 6.15 -20.97
CA GLU A 402 -10.18 5.19 -22.03
C GLU A 402 -8.67 5.12 -22.31
N VAL A 403 -7.98 6.24 -22.26
CA VAL A 403 -6.52 6.29 -22.44
C VAL A 403 -5.77 5.43 -21.41
N CYS A 404 -6.28 5.33 -20.18
CA CYS A 404 -5.68 4.47 -19.15
C CYS A 404 -5.97 2.98 -19.40
N LYS A 405 -7.13 2.65 -19.98
CA LYS A 405 -7.44 1.28 -20.37
C LYS A 405 -6.57 0.84 -21.54
N THR A 406 -6.41 1.70 -22.55
CA THR A 406 -5.51 1.47 -23.67
C THR A 406 -4.08 1.24 -23.20
N ALA A 407 -3.55 2.08 -22.31
CA ALA A 407 -2.21 1.90 -21.75
C ALA A 407 -2.05 0.57 -20.98
N LEU A 408 -3.10 0.09 -20.31
CA LEU A 408 -3.08 -1.23 -19.68
C LEU A 408 -3.07 -2.37 -20.72
N GLU A 409 -3.81 -2.26 -21.81
CA GLU A 409 -3.79 -3.26 -22.89
C GLU A 409 -2.39 -3.29 -23.57
N GLU A 410 -1.81 -2.14 -23.86
CA GLU A 410 -0.43 -2.03 -24.36
C GLU A 410 0.58 -2.72 -23.42
N TYR A 411 0.40 -2.55 -22.11
CA TYR A 411 1.23 -3.24 -21.12
C TYR A 411 1.04 -4.76 -21.13
N LYS A 412 -0.18 -5.25 -21.31
CA LYS A 412 -0.46 -6.69 -21.47
C LYS A 412 0.23 -7.24 -22.72
N GLU A 413 0.12 -6.52 -23.83
CA GLU A 413 0.79 -6.88 -25.09
C GLU A 413 2.31 -6.91 -24.93
N PHE A 414 2.89 -5.88 -24.33
CA PHE A 414 4.34 -5.81 -24.04
C PHE A 414 4.84 -7.04 -23.27
N ASN A 415 4.06 -7.55 -22.34
CA ASN A 415 4.44 -8.70 -21.50
C ASN A 415 4.10 -10.06 -22.12
N ASP A 416 3.26 -10.11 -23.15
CA ASP A 416 2.81 -11.38 -23.72
C ASP A 416 3.04 -11.46 -25.23
N PRO A 417 4.17 -12.03 -25.66
CA PRO A 417 4.44 -12.20 -27.09
C PRO A 417 3.38 -12.99 -27.86
N VAL A 418 2.62 -13.88 -27.17
CA VAL A 418 1.50 -14.59 -27.81
C VAL A 418 0.34 -13.63 -28.06
N ARG A 419 0.05 -12.73 -27.12
CA ARG A 419 -0.97 -11.69 -27.28
C ARG A 419 -0.60 -10.73 -28.41
N GLN A 420 0.65 -10.24 -28.45
CA GLN A 420 1.15 -9.41 -29.56
C GLN A 420 0.99 -10.12 -30.91
N PHE A 421 1.46 -11.36 -30.98
CA PHE A 421 1.32 -12.17 -32.17
C PHE A 421 -0.15 -12.30 -32.60
N MET A 422 -1.04 -12.60 -31.69
CA MET A 422 -2.47 -12.72 -32.01
C MET A 422 -3.08 -11.39 -32.44
N ALA A 423 -2.71 -10.27 -31.80
CA ALA A 423 -3.21 -8.95 -32.18
C ALA A 423 -2.79 -8.57 -33.62
N GLU A 424 -1.56 -8.89 -34.02
CA GLU A 424 -1.05 -8.61 -35.36
C GLU A 424 -1.55 -9.60 -36.40
N ILE A 425 -1.59 -10.88 -36.09
CA ILE A 425 -1.78 -11.95 -37.08
C ILE A 425 -3.22 -12.37 -37.27
N MET A 426 -4.05 -12.41 -36.20
CA MET A 426 -5.43 -12.88 -36.33
C MET A 426 -6.28 -12.06 -37.31
N PRO A 427 -6.16 -10.72 -37.39
CA PRO A 427 -6.88 -9.92 -38.38
C PRO A 427 -6.42 -10.18 -39.83
N GLU A 428 -5.16 -10.58 -40.04
CA GLU A 428 -4.53 -10.73 -41.33
C GLU A 428 -4.77 -12.11 -41.96
N LEU A 429 -5.20 -13.11 -41.18
CA LEU A 429 -5.45 -14.46 -41.64
C LEU A 429 -6.52 -14.51 -42.72
N GLN A 430 -6.20 -15.15 -43.86
CA GLN A 430 -7.16 -15.40 -44.95
C GLN A 430 -7.92 -16.70 -44.76
N TRP A 431 -7.33 -17.69 -44.08
CA TRP A 431 -7.99 -18.96 -43.77
C TRP A 431 -9.03 -18.84 -42.66
N ASP A 432 -10.16 -19.50 -42.88
CA ASP A 432 -11.22 -19.58 -41.86
C ASP A 432 -11.01 -20.74 -40.87
N PHE A 433 -10.10 -21.64 -41.19
CA PHE A 433 -9.68 -22.78 -40.35
C PHE A 433 -8.16 -22.79 -40.27
N VAL A 434 -7.64 -22.56 -39.10
CA VAL A 434 -6.20 -22.41 -38.88
C VAL A 434 -5.68 -23.44 -37.89
N PRO A 435 -4.89 -24.46 -38.33
CA PRO A 435 -4.30 -25.44 -37.45
C PRO A 435 -3.38 -24.79 -36.42
N PHE A 436 -3.41 -25.25 -35.17
CA PHE A 436 -2.47 -24.77 -34.16
C PHE A 436 -1.00 -24.99 -34.54
N THR A 437 -0.73 -26.04 -35.33
CA THR A 437 0.63 -26.29 -35.85
C THR A 437 1.09 -25.22 -36.83
N PHE A 438 0.20 -24.78 -37.75
CA PHE A 438 0.49 -23.66 -38.64
C PHE A 438 0.68 -22.35 -37.85
N LEU A 439 -0.28 -22.07 -36.95
CA LEU A 439 -0.24 -20.86 -36.13
C LEU A 439 1.04 -20.82 -35.26
N TYR A 440 1.50 -21.98 -34.79
CA TYR A 440 2.73 -22.07 -34.02
C TYR A 440 3.99 -21.91 -34.88
N ASP A 441 4.03 -22.46 -36.11
CA ASP A 441 5.15 -22.26 -37.04
C ASP A 441 5.24 -20.78 -37.40
N LEU A 442 4.11 -20.13 -37.67
CA LEU A 442 4.01 -18.70 -37.91
C LEU A 442 4.48 -17.89 -36.69
N TYR A 443 4.06 -18.28 -35.48
CA TYR A 443 4.50 -17.66 -34.23
C TYR A 443 6.02 -17.75 -34.02
N LYS A 444 6.66 -18.87 -34.35
CA LYS A 444 8.10 -19.04 -34.24
C LYS A 444 8.87 -18.05 -35.16
N GLU A 445 8.46 -17.91 -36.41
CA GLU A 445 9.12 -17.00 -37.34
C GLU A 445 8.81 -15.53 -37.02
N TRP A 446 7.57 -15.21 -36.59
CA TRP A 446 7.21 -13.90 -36.10
C TRP A 446 8.03 -13.54 -34.82
N TYR A 447 8.14 -14.46 -33.88
CA TYR A 447 8.90 -14.28 -32.64
C TYR A 447 10.39 -14.01 -32.92
N LYS A 448 10.98 -14.76 -33.82
CA LYS A 448 12.36 -14.58 -34.28
C LYS A 448 12.60 -13.23 -34.96
N LYS A 449 11.61 -12.75 -35.72
CA LYS A 449 11.68 -11.48 -36.47
C LYS A 449 11.52 -10.27 -35.53
N TYR A 450 10.61 -10.32 -34.54
CA TYR A 450 10.21 -9.15 -33.75
C TYR A 450 10.63 -9.18 -32.29
N VAL A 451 10.76 -10.36 -31.66
CA VAL A 451 11.07 -10.47 -30.24
C VAL A 451 12.54 -10.82 -29.97
N GLY A 452 13.15 -11.61 -30.84
CA GLY A 452 14.58 -11.92 -30.80
C GLY A 452 14.94 -13.40 -30.65
N LYS A 453 16.21 -13.67 -30.28
CA LYS A 453 16.77 -15.04 -30.22
C LYS A 453 16.50 -15.82 -28.91
N GLN A 454 15.58 -15.40 -28.10
CA GLN A 454 15.22 -16.12 -26.88
C GLN A 454 14.47 -17.42 -27.22
N GLU A 455 14.42 -18.36 -26.26
CA GLU A 455 13.75 -19.63 -26.42
C GLU A 455 12.22 -19.43 -26.57
N VAL A 456 11.68 -19.93 -27.67
CA VAL A 456 10.25 -19.85 -27.99
C VAL A 456 9.48 -20.84 -27.07
N LYS A 457 8.30 -20.46 -26.60
CA LYS A 457 7.42 -21.35 -25.80
C LYS A 457 7.16 -22.65 -26.57
N SER A 458 7.00 -23.75 -25.85
CA SER A 458 6.60 -25.02 -26.47
C SER A 458 5.21 -24.93 -27.11
N LEU A 459 4.93 -25.76 -28.12
CA LEU A 459 3.62 -25.83 -28.79
C LEU A 459 2.46 -25.99 -27.80
N GLN A 460 2.62 -26.81 -26.75
CA GLN A 460 1.56 -27.04 -25.75
C GLN A 460 1.25 -25.78 -24.94
N VAL A 461 2.28 -25.06 -24.54
CA VAL A 461 2.13 -23.78 -23.80
C VAL A 461 1.51 -22.72 -24.72
N PHE A 462 1.98 -22.63 -25.95
CA PHE A 462 1.43 -21.73 -26.96
C PHE A 462 -0.07 -21.97 -27.21
N ILE A 463 -0.48 -23.23 -27.42
CA ILE A 463 -1.91 -23.57 -27.59
C ILE A 463 -2.74 -23.15 -26.38
N LYS A 464 -2.25 -23.40 -25.17
CA LYS A 464 -2.93 -22.99 -23.95
C LYS A 464 -3.11 -21.46 -23.89
N ASP A 465 -2.07 -20.71 -24.21
CA ASP A 465 -2.11 -19.24 -24.20
C ASP A 465 -3.07 -18.70 -25.26
N VAL A 466 -3.02 -19.24 -26.50
CA VAL A 466 -3.97 -18.89 -27.56
C VAL A 466 -5.42 -19.15 -27.15
N LEU A 467 -5.72 -20.35 -26.57
CA LEU A 467 -7.06 -20.68 -26.11
C LEU A 467 -7.55 -19.73 -25.01
N ASN A 468 -6.68 -19.27 -24.12
CA ASN A 468 -7.03 -18.30 -23.09
C ASN A 468 -7.32 -16.92 -23.67
N LEU A 469 -6.68 -16.56 -24.78
CA LEU A 469 -6.83 -15.28 -25.47
C LEU A 469 -8.01 -15.24 -26.45
N LEU A 470 -8.49 -16.40 -26.92
CA LEU A 470 -9.61 -16.47 -27.90
C LEU A 470 -10.89 -15.78 -27.41
N LYS A 471 -11.09 -15.64 -26.12
CA LYS A 471 -12.22 -14.88 -25.53
C LYS A 471 -12.24 -13.41 -25.96
N ASP A 472 -11.06 -12.85 -26.27
CA ASP A 472 -10.86 -11.47 -26.71
C ASP A 472 -11.10 -11.31 -28.23
N TYR A 473 -11.33 -12.43 -28.95
CA TYR A 473 -11.54 -12.52 -30.40
C TYR A 473 -12.90 -13.15 -30.72
N PRO A 474 -14.02 -12.41 -30.65
CA PRO A 474 -15.37 -12.96 -30.78
C PRO A 474 -15.64 -13.63 -32.13
N ASP A 475 -14.91 -13.23 -33.17
CA ASP A 475 -15.03 -13.82 -34.52
C ASP A 475 -14.33 -15.17 -34.64
N TRP A 476 -13.62 -15.61 -33.62
CA TRP A 476 -12.86 -16.86 -33.63
C TRP A 476 -13.30 -17.81 -32.51
N ASP A 477 -13.24 -19.11 -32.81
CA ASP A 477 -13.58 -20.15 -31.85
C ASP A 477 -12.59 -21.34 -31.98
N CYS A 478 -12.58 -22.20 -30.99
CA CYS A 478 -11.91 -23.49 -31.08
C CYS A 478 -12.92 -24.60 -30.81
N PRO A 479 -13.53 -25.20 -31.85
CA PRO A 479 -14.48 -26.28 -31.70
C PRO A 479 -13.84 -27.43 -30.93
N ASP A 480 -14.65 -28.16 -30.17
CA ASP A 480 -14.21 -29.33 -29.41
C ASP A 480 -13.38 -30.28 -30.31
N SER A 481 -12.40 -30.94 -29.74
CA SER A 481 -11.34 -31.72 -30.42
C SER A 481 -11.81 -32.74 -31.48
N LYS A 482 -13.12 -33.03 -31.52
CA LYS A 482 -13.77 -33.92 -32.51
C LYS A 482 -14.05 -33.28 -33.86
N LYS A 483 -13.97 -31.94 -33.98
CA LYS A 483 -14.19 -31.17 -35.21
C LYS A 483 -12.90 -30.60 -35.78
N ALA A 484 -11.83 -31.36 -35.72
CA ALA A 484 -10.57 -30.94 -36.31
C ALA A 484 -10.68 -30.84 -37.85
N VAL A 485 -10.14 -29.75 -38.39
CA VAL A 485 -10.16 -29.48 -39.83
C VAL A 485 -9.07 -30.27 -40.54
N ARG A 486 -9.40 -30.79 -41.69
CA ARG A 486 -8.37 -31.38 -42.57
C ARG A 486 -7.58 -30.26 -43.26
N PRO A 487 -6.27 -30.22 -43.13
CA PRO A 487 -5.45 -29.16 -43.75
C PRO A 487 -5.73 -28.94 -45.25
N LYS A 488 -6.00 -30.03 -45.97
CA LYS A 488 -6.31 -29.98 -47.42
C LYS A 488 -7.53 -29.11 -47.76
N ASN A 489 -8.51 -28.98 -46.87
CA ASN A 489 -9.71 -28.17 -47.07
C ASN A 489 -9.47 -26.67 -46.78
N MET A 490 -8.34 -26.33 -46.19
CA MET A 490 -8.01 -24.95 -45.78
C MET A 490 -7.24 -24.20 -46.87
N MET A 491 -6.61 -24.95 -47.80
CA MET A 491 -5.75 -24.40 -48.84
C MET A 491 -6.52 -24.00 -50.08
N ASP A 492 -7.82 -23.87 -50.03
CA ASP A 492 -8.66 -23.40 -51.13
C ASP A 492 -8.45 -21.90 -51.43
N LYS A 493 -7.92 -21.16 -50.46
CA LYS A 493 -7.51 -19.75 -50.61
C LYS A 493 -6.03 -19.60 -50.34
N PRO A 494 -5.33 -18.73 -51.07
CA PRO A 494 -3.95 -18.39 -50.75
C PRO A 494 -3.87 -17.74 -49.36
N GLU A 495 -2.90 -18.18 -48.55
CA GLU A 495 -2.55 -17.54 -47.28
C GLU A 495 -1.23 -16.80 -47.46
N TRP A 496 -1.29 -15.47 -47.61
CA TRP A 496 -0.13 -14.64 -47.90
C TRP A 496 0.93 -14.63 -46.79
N LEU A 497 0.52 -14.94 -45.54
CA LEU A 497 1.43 -15.07 -44.40
C LEU A 497 2.46 -16.19 -44.59
N ILE A 498 2.17 -17.20 -45.45
CA ILE A 498 3.12 -18.25 -45.81
C ILE A 498 4.34 -17.64 -46.52
N ASP A 499 4.12 -16.75 -47.48
CA ASP A 499 5.17 -16.07 -48.22
C ASP A 499 5.92 -15.06 -47.32
N GLU A 500 5.20 -14.25 -46.55
CA GLU A 500 5.77 -13.23 -45.69
C GLU A 500 6.72 -13.82 -44.64
N TYR A 501 6.35 -14.98 -44.06
CA TYR A 501 7.14 -15.66 -43.02
C TYR A 501 7.93 -16.87 -43.53
N LYS A 502 7.99 -17.10 -44.84
CA LYS A 502 8.75 -18.18 -45.49
C LYS A 502 8.41 -19.58 -44.98
N LEU A 503 7.13 -19.86 -44.81
CA LEU A 503 6.61 -21.13 -44.33
C LEU A 503 6.35 -22.11 -45.49
N GLU A 504 7.36 -22.44 -46.31
CA GLU A 504 7.24 -23.21 -47.53
C GLU A 504 6.64 -24.61 -47.33
N ASP A 505 6.82 -25.22 -46.20
CA ASP A 505 6.20 -26.52 -45.84
C ASP A 505 4.68 -26.48 -45.85
N TRP A 506 4.08 -25.28 -45.77
CA TRP A 506 2.65 -25.07 -45.74
C TRP A 506 2.04 -24.72 -47.08
N TYR A 507 2.84 -24.64 -48.16
CA TYR A 507 2.27 -24.52 -49.49
C TYR A 507 1.42 -25.74 -49.85
N SER A 508 0.31 -25.51 -50.56
CA SER A 508 -0.57 -26.58 -51.05
C SER A 508 0.15 -27.63 -51.90
N THR A 509 1.21 -27.23 -52.57
CA THR A 509 2.05 -28.09 -53.44
C THR A 509 3.03 -28.97 -52.69
N THR A 510 3.44 -28.56 -51.49
CA THR A 510 4.44 -29.26 -50.66
C THR A 510 3.81 -29.96 -49.44
N TYR A 511 2.69 -29.48 -48.95
CA TYR A 511 2.02 -30.04 -47.79
C TYR A 511 1.36 -31.38 -48.10
N LYS A 512 1.85 -32.45 -47.48
CA LYS A 512 1.36 -33.82 -47.68
C LYS A 512 0.49 -34.37 -46.50
N GLY A 513 0.21 -33.52 -45.48
CA GLY A 513 -0.55 -33.95 -44.32
C GLY A 513 -2.02 -34.15 -44.62
N ASN A 514 -2.58 -35.26 -44.19
CA ASN A 514 -4.01 -35.62 -44.27
C ASN A 514 -4.66 -35.75 -42.89
N ASP A 515 -3.93 -35.41 -41.82
CA ASP A 515 -4.37 -35.65 -40.45
C ASP A 515 -5.38 -34.58 -40.00
N LEU A 516 -6.33 -34.99 -39.21
CA LEU A 516 -7.20 -34.10 -38.47
C LEU A 516 -6.38 -33.37 -37.42
N LYS A 517 -6.41 -32.03 -37.43
CA LYS A 517 -5.65 -31.20 -36.49
C LYS A 517 -6.58 -30.27 -35.73
N LYS A 518 -6.27 -30.10 -34.44
CA LYS A 518 -6.93 -29.09 -33.63
C LYS A 518 -6.66 -27.70 -34.21
N SER A 519 -7.69 -26.89 -34.37
CA SER A 519 -7.62 -25.63 -35.12
C SER A 519 -8.43 -24.54 -34.42
N VAL A 520 -8.07 -23.28 -34.66
CA VAL A 520 -8.96 -22.13 -34.48
C VAL A 520 -9.80 -21.96 -35.73
N VAL A 521 -11.04 -21.56 -35.56
CA VAL A 521 -12.03 -21.48 -36.63
C VAL A 521 -12.72 -20.11 -36.59
N ARG A 522 -12.83 -19.46 -37.73
CA ARG A 522 -13.63 -18.22 -37.85
C ARG A 522 -15.12 -18.59 -37.81
N ARG A 523 -15.91 -17.84 -37.05
CA ARG A 523 -17.35 -18.03 -36.89
C ARG A 523 -18.13 -17.58 -38.11
#